data_f0035317ae25d4c3f2ef1bab9500acad
#
_entry.id   f0035317ae25d4c3f2ef1bab9500acad
#
_cell.length_a   1.000
_cell.length_b   1.000
_cell.length_c   1.000
_cell.angle_alpha   90.00
_cell.angle_beta   90.00
_cell.angle_gamma   90.00
#
_symmetry.space_group_name_H-M   'P 1'
#
loop_
_entity.id
_entity.type
_entity.pdbx_description
1 polymer ?
#
loop_
_entity_poly.entity_id
_entity_poly.type
_entity_poly.pdbx_seq_one_letter_code
_entity_poly.pdbx_strand_id
1 'polypeptide(L)'
;MPIRILTPIRALLAALLITMAPALPALADTLVFGGTRGIGLETVRLLAGKGEAVTVLVRETSDLTALNEIDGVSTTVGDAMDRASVTRAFAAGEYQVVVSTLGGSMTAGFTVDSVGNINAIDGAKAAGVKRFVLVTSIGAGDSRAAAPAPMLKALNQVLVEKEKAERHLIDSGLQWTIIRPGFLNDKPRDTQGILTQKSSAMGAISRAEVARLITESIGNEATFGMIYSAIEE
;
A
#
# COMPACT_ATOMS: atom_id res chain seq x y z
N MET A 1 -11.28 76.03 -45.77
CA MET A 1 -11.55 74.57 -45.75
C MET A 1 -10.40 73.90 -45.04
N PRO A 2 -10.50 73.49 -43.77
CA PRO A 2 -9.38 72.86 -43.11
C PRO A 2 -9.49 71.34 -43.22
N ILE A 3 -8.35 70.72 -43.53
CA ILE A 3 -8.15 69.25 -43.64
C ILE A 3 -8.02 68.67 -42.25
N ARG A 4 -8.92 67.68 -41.89
CA ARG A 4 -8.82 66.90 -40.65
C ARG A 4 -7.86 65.76 -40.87
N ILE A 5 -6.77 65.74 -40.07
CA ILE A 5 -5.85 64.63 -40.00
C ILE A 5 -6.41 63.59 -39.00
N LEU A 6 -6.71 62.39 -39.46
CA LEU A 6 -7.07 61.24 -38.61
C LEU A 6 -5.80 60.60 -38.05
N THR A 7 -5.68 60.57 -36.72
CA THR A 7 -4.65 59.82 -36.00
C THR A 7 -5.09 58.36 -35.88
N PRO A 8 -4.20 57.37 -36.19
CA PRO A 8 -4.57 55.96 -35.99
C PRO A 8 -4.41 55.56 -34.51
N ILE A 9 -5.46 55.00 -33.96
CA ILE A 9 -5.49 54.36 -32.63
C ILE A 9 -4.70 53.08 -32.71
N ARG A 10 -3.53 53.02 -32.06
CA ARG A 10 -2.76 51.80 -31.86
C ARG A 10 -3.40 50.98 -30.75
N ALA A 11 -4.06 49.90 -31.13
CA ALA A 11 -4.54 48.89 -30.18
C ALA A 11 -3.34 48.10 -29.63
N LEU A 12 -3.07 48.25 -28.34
CA LEU A 12 -2.10 47.46 -27.63
C LEU A 12 -2.73 46.12 -27.27
N LEU A 13 -2.39 45.04 -27.98
CA LEU A 13 -2.72 43.68 -27.57
C LEU A 13 -1.73 43.27 -26.44
N ALA A 14 -2.23 43.28 -25.21
CA ALA A 14 -1.49 42.66 -24.09
C ALA A 14 -1.67 41.14 -24.17
N ALA A 15 -0.62 40.42 -24.60
CA ALA A 15 -0.59 38.97 -24.55
C ALA A 15 -0.41 38.54 -23.10
N LEU A 16 -1.45 37.94 -22.51
CA LEU A 16 -1.40 37.33 -21.19
C LEU A 16 -0.68 35.98 -21.30
N LEU A 17 0.61 35.97 -20.99
CA LEU A 17 1.42 34.74 -20.83
C LEU A 17 0.97 34.04 -19.54
N ILE A 18 0.07 33.05 -19.66
CA ILE A 18 -0.22 32.11 -18.58
C ILE A 18 0.99 31.18 -18.48
N THR A 19 1.89 31.44 -17.54
CA THR A 19 2.93 30.50 -17.16
C THR A 19 2.27 29.32 -16.43
N MET A 20 2.09 28.21 -17.12
CA MET A 20 1.79 26.93 -16.44
C MET A 20 3.01 26.55 -15.60
N ALA A 21 2.95 26.81 -14.30
CA ALA A 21 3.89 26.19 -13.37
C ALA A 21 3.76 24.67 -13.50
N PRO A 22 4.88 23.92 -13.56
CA PRO A 22 4.79 22.47 -13.52
C PRO A 22 4.05 22.08 -12.23
N ALA A 23 2.92 21.39 -12.37
CA ALA A 23 2.27 20.80 -11.23
C ALA A 23 3.28 19.83 -10.60
N LEU A 24 3.68 20.12 -9.36
CA LEU A 24 4.39 19.13 -8.55
C LEU A 24 3.54 17.85 -8.58
N PRO A 25 4.14 16.67 -8.79
CA PRO A 25 3.38 15.42 -8.71
C PRO A 25 2.63 15.44 -7.37
N ALA A 26 1.31 15.38 -7.42
CA ALA A 26 0.51 15.23 -6.22
C ALA A 26 1.03 13.99 -5.51
N LEU A 27 1.48 14.16 -4.26
CA LEU A 27 1.90 13.04 -3.42
C LEU A 27 0.72 12.07 -3.36
N ALA A 28 0.97 10.80 -3.59
CA ALA A 28 -0.09 9.82 -3.70
C ALA A 28 -0.72 9.60 -2.32
N ASP A 29 -2.04 9.87 -2.20
CA ASP A 29 -2.77 9.53 -0.99
C ASP A 29 -2.84 8.01 -0.84
N THR A 30 -2.21 7.51 0.22
CA THR A 30 -2.11 6.07 0.49
C THR A 30 -3.02 5.68 1.65
N LEU A 31 -3.93 4.72 1.40
CA LEU A 31 -4.70 4.06 2.46
C LEU A 31 -4.00 2.78 2.91
N VAL A 32 -3.67 2.71 4.20
CA VAL A 32 -2.99 1.57 4.80
C VAL A 32 -3.92 0.77 5.68
N PHE A 33 -4.07 -0.50 5.37
CA PHE A 33 -4.73 -1.51 6.20
C PHE A 33 -3.68 -2.24 7.04
N GLY A 34 -3.88 -2.31 8.36
CA GLY A 34 -2.94 -2.95 9.29
C GLY A 34 -1.76 -2.06 9.70
N GLY A 35 -1.90 -0.73 9.59
CA GLY A 35 -0.83 0.26 9.83
C GLY A 35 -0.50 0.56 11.29
N THR A 36 -1.17 -0.05 12.27
CA THR A 36 -0.98 0.30 13.70
C THR A 36 0.23 -0.37 14.35
N ARG A 37 0.86 -1.36 13.70
CA ARG A 37 2.00 -2.10 14.25
C ARG A 37 2.80 -2.83 13.16
N GLY A 38 3.99 -3.31 13.53
CA GLY A 38 4.81 -4.19 12.70
C GLY A 38 5.14 -3.60 11.34
N ILE A 39 5.07 -4.39 10.27
CA ILE A 39 5.38 -3.96 8.90
C ILE A 39 4.55 -2.73 8.50
N GLY A 40 3.25 -2.73 8.81
CA GLY A 40 2.37 -1.63 8.44
C GLY A 40 2.77 -0.31 9.08
N LEU A 41 3.09 -0.30 10.37
CA LEU A 41 3.55 0.90 11.08
C LEU A 41 4.89 1.41 10.50
N GLU A 42 5.84 0.51 10.22
CA GLU A 42 7.10 0.89 9.57
C GLU A 42 6.87 1.47 8.16
N THR A 43 5.89 0.91 7.42
CA THR A 43 5.50 1.45 6.10
C THR A 43 4.90 2.85 6.24
N VAL A 44 4.01 3.07 7.21
CA VAL A 44 3.42 4.39 7.49
C VAL A 44 4.50 5.41 7.82
N ARG A 45 5.48 5.08 8.68
CA ARG A 45 6.61 5.94 9.01
C ARG A 45 7.43 6.34 7.80
N LEU A 46 7.71 5.38 6.91
CA LEU A 46 8.50 5.63 5.71
C LEU A 46 7.76 6.51 4.69
N LEU A 47 6.46 6.29 4.48
CA LEU A 47 5.64 7.07 3.56
C LEU A 47 5.49 8.51 4.09
N ALA A 48 5.10 8.68 5.35
CA ALA A 48 4.98 9.99 5.98
C ALA A 48 6.33 10.75 5.99
N GLY A 49 7.44 10.06 6.27
CA GLY A 49 8.78 10.63 6.21
C GLY A 49 9.23 11.09 4.81
N LYS A 50 8.57 10.60 3.75
CA LYS A 50 8.73 11.09 2.37
C LYS A 50 7.78 12.25 2.04
N GLY A 51 6.92 12.65 2.98
CA GLY A 51 5.91 13.68 2.80
C GLY A 51 4.65 13.19 2.09
N GLU A 52 4.47 11.88 1.92
CA GLU A 52 3.24 11.33 1.33
C GLU A 52 2.08 11.46 2.33
N ALA A 53 0.87 11.76 1.83
CA ALA A 53 -0.33 11.74 2.64
C ALA A 53 -0.72 10.29 2.93
N VAL A 54 -0.83 9.93 4.20
CA VAL A 54 -1.13 8.57 4.63
C VAL A 54 -2.36 8.55 5.51
N THR A 55 -3.34 7.74 5.15
CA THR A 55 -4.48 7.43 6.01
C THR A 55 -4.42 5.97 6.44
N VAL A 56 -4.58 5.71 7.72
CA VAL A 56 -4.60 4.34 8.26
C VAL A 56 -6.02 3.95 8.66
N LEU A 57 -6.51 2.80 8.15
CA LEU A 57 -7.74 2.21 8.66
C LEU A 57 -7.47 1.61 10.04
N VAL A 58 -8.19 2.09 11.05
CA VAL A 58 -8.04 1.69 12.44
C VAL A 58 -9.38 1.26 13.02
N ARG A 59 -9.40 0.25 13.90
CA ARG A 59 -10.60 -0.11 14.65
C ARG A 59 -10.73 0.83 15.85
N GLU A 60 -11.93 1.01 16.37
CA GLU A 60 -12.17 1.79 17.60
C GLU A 60 -11.30 1.34 18.78
N THR A 61 -10.96 0.05 18.81
CA THR A 61 -10.14 -0.56 19.87
C THR A 61 -8.64 -0.57 19.56
N SER A 62 -8.21 0.07 18.46
CA SER A 62 -6.78 0.09 18.08
C SER A 62 -5.98 0.98 19.02
N ASP A 63 -4.79 0.53 19.39
CA ASP A 63 -3.79 1.38 20.01
C ASP A 63 -3.20 2.33 18.96
N LEU A 64 -3.38 3.61 19.12
CA LEU A 64 -2.92 4.65 18.20
C LEU A 64 -1.66 5.38 18.70
N THR A 65 -1.11 5.00 19.85
CA THR A 65 0.03 5.69 20.47
C THR A 65 1.16 5.90 19.47
N ALA A 66 1.58 4.85 18.78
CA ALA A 66 2.68 4.93 17.82
C ALA A 66 2.34 5.69 16.53
N LEU A 67 1.05 5.75 16.13
CA LEU A 67 0.62 6.54 14.97
C LEU A 67 0.55 8.03 15.29
N ASN A 68 0.15 8.38 16.50
CA ASN A 68 0.04 9.79 16.95
C ASN A 68 1.40 10.48 17.06
N GLU A 69 2.50 9.73 17.06
CA GLU A 69 3.87 10.24 17.04
C GLU A 69 4.39 10.55 15.62
N ILE A 70 3.59 10.26 14.58
CA ILE A 70 4.03 10.41 13.19
C ILE A 70 3.28 11.60 12.57
N ASP A 71 4.01 12.65 12.23
CA ASP A 71 3.43 13.81 11.54
C ASP A 71 2.89 13.44 10.15
N GLY A 72 1.79 14.08 9.75
CA GLY A 72 1.22 13.92 8.42
C GLY A 72 0.40 12.63 8.23
N VAL A 73 0.15 11.86 9.29
CA VAL A 73 -0.68 10.66 9.26
C VAL A 73 -2.10 10.96 9.73
N SER A 74 -3.08 10.53 8.95
CA SER A 74 -4.49 10.57 9.30
C SER A 74 -5.01 9.16 9.62
N THR A 75 -6.12 9.09 10.34
CA THR A 75 -6.79 7.82 10.60
C THR A 75 -8.25 7.87 10.17
N THR A 76 -8.77 6.74 9.71
CA THR A 76 -10.20 6.53 9.48
C THR A 76 -10.66 5.31 10.26
N VAL A 77 -11.76 5.45 11.01
CA VAL A 77 -12.27 4.36 11.84
C VAL A 77 -13.07 3.38 11.00
N GLY A 78 -12.71 2.09 11.11
CA GLY A 78 -13.42 1.03 10.42
C GLY A 78 -12.84 -0.36 10.71
N ASP A 79 -13.62 -1.39 10.41
CA ASP A 79 -13.20 -2.78 10.50
C ASP A 79 -13.09 -3.38 9.10
N ALA A 80 -11.90 -3.90 8.76
CA ALA A 80 -11.67 -4.58 7.49
C ALA A 80 -12.57 -5.81 7.29
N MET A 81 -13.08 -6.41 8.37
CA MET A 81 -14.01 -7.54 8.33
C MET A 81 -15.44 -7.11 7.95
N ASP A 82 -15.77 -5.82 8.08
CA ASP A 82 -17.07 -5.25 7.69
C ASP A 82 -16.95 -4.51 6.36
N ARG A 83 -17.53 -5.09 5.31
CA ARG A 83 -17.52 -4.51 3.95
C ARG A 83 -18.09 -3.09 3.92
N ALA A 84 -19.16 -2.83 4.66
CA ALA A 84 -19.77 -1.49 4.69
C ALA A 84 -18.83 -0.48 5.35
N SER A 85 -18.11 -0.88 6.38
CA SER A 85 -17.08 -0.08 7.04
C SER A 85 -15.93 0.25 6.09
N VAL A 86 -15.45 -0.73 5.32
CA VAL A 86 -14.42 -0.53 4.30
C VAL A 86 -14.90 0.45 3.21
N THR A 87 -16.15 0.30 2.75
CA THR A 87 -16.74 1.22 1.77
C THR A 87 -16.75 2.67 2.29
N ARG A 88 -17.13 2.87 3.57
CA ARG A 88 -17.10 4.21 4.20
C ARG A 88 -15.68 4.77 4.30
N ALA A 89 -14.69 3.92 4.60
CA ALA A 89 -13.29 4.34 4.67
C ALA A 89 -12.79 4.84 3.31
N PHE A 90 -13.13 4.16 2.22
CA PHE A 90 -12.80 4.63 0.88
C PHE A 90 -13.55 5.91 0.47
N ALA A 91 -14.77 6.11 0.96
CA ALA A 91 -15.53 7.34 0.71
C ALA A 91 -15.02 8.56 1.50
N ALA A 92 -14.15 8.35 2.50
CA ALA A 92 -13.60 9.42 3.33
C ALA A 92 -12.39 10.14 2.70
N GLY A 93 -11.85 9.66 1.58
CA GLY A 93 -10.69 10.27 0.90
C GLY A 93 -10.54 9.82 -0.55
N GLU A 94 -9.64 10.46 -1.28
CA GLU A 94 -9.30 10.12 -2.67
C GLU A 94 -7.95 9.40 -2.70
N TYR A 95 -7.96 8.09 -2.56
CA TYR A 95 -6.74 7.29 -2.47
C TYR A 95 -6.27 6.85 -3.86
N GLN A 96 -4.97 6.98 -4.12
CA GLN A 96 -4.31 6.49 -5.33
C GLN A 96 -3.70 5.10 -5.11
N VAL A 97 -3.31 4.82 -3.88
CA VAL A 97 -2.59 3.62 -3.47
C VAL A 97 -3.26 2.98 -2.26
N VAL A 98 -3.31 1.66 -2.26
CA VAL A 98 -3.64 0.86 -1.06
C VAL A 98 -2.47 -0.03 -0.72
N VAL A 99 -2.09 -0.04 0.55
CA VAL A 99 -1.17 -1.02 1.11
C VAL A 99 -1.92 -1.84 2.16
N SER A 100 -1.92 -3.16 2.00
CA SER A 100 -2.48 -4.05 3.03
C SER A 100 -1.42 -4.95 3.63
N THR A 101 -1.26 -4.80 4.94
CA THR A 101 -0.42 -5.65 5.80
C THR A 101 -1.28 -6.41 6.82
N LEU A 102 -2.57 -6.57 6.51
CA LEU A 102 -3.49 -7.28 7.39
C LEU A 102 -3.05 -8.72 7.61
N GLY A 103 -3.14 -9.15 8.85
CA GLY A 103 -2.88 -10.51 9.25
C GLY A 103 -3.51 -10.83 10.59
N GLY A 104 -4.02 -12.04 10.72
CA GLY A 104 -4.59 -12.56 11.93
C GLY A 104 -3.55 -13.02 12.94
N SER A 105 -4.04 -13.58 14.04
CA SER A 105 -3.21 -14.19 15.08
C SER A 105 -3.83 -15.53 15.50
N MET A 106 -3.03 -16.35 16.17
CA MET A 106 -3.50 -17.64 16.72
C MET A 106 -4.72 -17.49 17.64
N THR A 107 -4.84 -16.35 18.34
CA THR A 107 -5.96 -16.08 19.25
C THR A 107 -7.17 -15.44 18.59
N ALA A 108 -6.95 -14.59 17.57
CA ALA A 108 -8.02 -13.88 16.87
C ALA A 108 -8.53 -14.62 15.62
N GLY A 109 -7.87 -15.73 15.26
CA GLY A 109 -8.13 -16.43 13.99
C GLY A 109 -7.51 -15.76 12.79
N PHE A 110 -7.61 -16.40 11.64
CA PHE A 110 -6.93 -15.98 10.41
C PHE A 110 -7.89 -15.50 9.31
N THR A 111 -9.19 -15.40 9.62
CA THR A 111 -10.19 -14.98 8.62
C THR A 111 -9.93 -13.58 8.07
N VAL A 112 -9.29 -12.70 8.84
CA VAL A 112 -8.88 -11.38 8.38
C VAL A 112 -7.86 -11.45 7.23
N ASP A 113 -7.05 -12.51 7.18
CA ASP A 113 -6.06 -12.73 6.11
C ASP A 113 -6.72 -12.92 4.74
N SER A 114 -7.94 -13.48 4.69
CA SER A 114 -8.75 -13.55 3.48
C SER A 114 -9.83 -12.47 3.44
N VAL A 115 -10.83 -12.53 4.29
CA VAL A 115 -12.02 -11.68 4.21
C VAL A 115 -11.67 -10.20 4.34
N GLY A 116 -10.79 -9.83 5.29
CA GLY A 116 -10.37 -8.44 5.45
C GLY A 116 -9.62 -7.91 4.23
N ASN A 117 -8.72 -8.71 3.67
CA ASN A 117 -7.99 -8.34 2.46
C ASN A 117 -8.92 -8.30 1.22
N ILE A 118 -9.83 -9.25 1.06
CA ILE A 118 -10.82 -9.24 -0.03
C ILE A 118 -11.70 -8.00 0.03
N ASN A 119 -12.19 -7.63 1.21
CA ASN A 119 -12.96 -6.39 1.39
C ASN A 119 -12.14 -5.15 1.02
N ALA A 120 -10.84 -5.10 1.40
CA ALA A 120 -9.95 -4.00 1.02
C ALA A 120 -9.73 -3.93 -0.50
N ILE A 121 -9.55 -5.07 -1.18
CA ILE A 121 -9.39 -5.17 -2.63
C ILE A 121 -10.66 -4.72 -3.36
N ASP A 122 -11.83 -5.23 -2.94
CA ASP A 122 -13.13 -4.86 -3.52
C ASP A 122 -13.42 -3.37 -3.32
N GLY A 123 -13.12 -2.84 -2.12
CA GLY A 123 -13.25 -1.43 -1.80
C GLY A 123 -12.35 -0.55 -2.68
N ALA A 124 -11.09 -0.92 -2.84
CA ALA A 124 -10.13 -0.23 -3.71
C ALA A 124 -10.62 -0.19 -5.16
N LYS A 125 -11.08 -1.34 -5.68
CA LYS A 125 -11.63 -1.45 -7.03
C LYS A 125 -12.86 -0.55 -7.21
N ALA A 126 -13.79 -0.60 -6.27
CA ALA A 126 -15.03 0.20 -6.31
C ALA A 126 -14.76 1.71 -6.23
N ALA A 127 -13.72 2.12 -5.49
CA ALA A 127 -13.31 3.52 -5.35
C ALA A 127 -12.42 4.01 -6.51
N GLY A 128 -12.09 3.17 -7.49
CA GLY A 128 -11.25 3.54 -8.62
C GLY A 128 -9.75 3.69 -8.30
N VAL A 129 -9.31 3.16 -7.15
CA VAL A 129 -7.88 3.08 -6.81
C VAL A 129 -7.15 2.28 -7.87
N LYS A 130 -5.97 2.71 -8.23
CA LYS A 130 -5.17 2.07 -9.30
C LYS A 130 -4.20 1.04 -8.75
N ARG A 131 -3.52 1.34 -7.66
CA ARG A 131 -2.37 0.63 -7.15
C ARG A 131 -2.68 -0.10 -5.84
N PHE A 132 -2.34 -1.38 -5.75
CA PHE A 132 -2.51 -2.19 -4.53
C PHE A 132 -1.25 -3.01 -4.22
N VAL A 133 -0.69 -2.86 -3.02
CA VAL A 133 0.41 -3.68 -2.52
C VAL A 133 -0.12 -4.57 -1.38
N LEU A 134 -0.05 -5.88 -1.57
CA LEU A 134 -0.51 -6.87 -0.59
C LEU A 134 0.68 -7.58 0.04
N VAL A 135 0.74 -7.60 1.36
CA VAL A 135 1.72 -8.37 2.12
C VAL A 135 1.11 -9.67 2.61
N THR A 136 1.72 -10.78 2.22
CA THR A 136 1.27 -12.13 2.62
C THR A 136 2.36 -12.88 3.37
N SER A 137 2.87 -13.99 2.87
CA SER A 137 3.96 -14.76 3.50
C SER A 137 4.54 -15.77 2.52
N ILE A 138 5.82 -16.05 2.60
CA ILE A 138 6.40 -17.26 2.03
C ILE A 138 5.61 -18.47 2.56
N GLY A 139 5.38 -19.44 1.69
CA GLY A 139 4.52 -20.61 1.97
C GLY A 139 3.07 -20.45 1.52
N ALA A 140 2.64 -19.24 1.10
CA ALA A 140 1.38 -19.05 0.40
C ALA A 140 1.54 -19.36 -1.10
N GLY A 141 0.47 -19.77 -1.76
CA GLY A 141 0.43 -20.03 -3.18
C GLY A 141 1.51 -21.02 -3.66
N ASP A 142 2.19 -20.68 -4.75
CA ASP A 142 3.23 -21.52 -5.37
C ASP A 142 4.50 -21.67 -4.52
N SER A 143 4.79 -20.75 -3.59
CA SER A 143 5.92 -20.89 -2.66
C SER A 143 5.70 -21.98 -1.60
N ARG A 144 4.49 -22.52 -1.52
CA ARG A 144 4.14 -23.59 -0.57
C ARG A 144 4.98 -24.85 -0.75
N ALA A 145 5.31 -25.20 -1.99
CA ALA A 145 6.09 -26.40 -2.31
C ALA A 145 7.52 -26.36 -1.72
N ALA A 146 8.07 -25.18 -1.50
CA ALA A 146 9.41 -25.00 -0.94
C ALA A 146 9.40 -24.81 0.59
N ALA A 147 8.25 -24.58 1.21
CA ALA A 147 8.14 -24.31 2.63
C ALA A 147 8.41 -25.58 3.46
N PRO A 148 9.23 -25.50 4.52
CA PRO A 148 9.52 -26.65 5.38
C PRO A 148 8.25 -27.25 6.02
N ALA A 149 8.19 -28.57 6.13
CA ALA A 149 7.04 -29.26 6.71
C ALA A 149 6.64 -28.78 8.11
N PRO A 150 7.56 -28.47 9.05
CA PRO A 150 7.17 -27.88 10.33
C PRO A 150 6.48 -26.53 10.21
N MET A 151 6.92 -25.65 9.27
CA MET A 151 6.29 -24.36 8.98
C MET A 151 4.88 -24.58 8.44
N LEU A 152 4.72 -25.46 7.47
CA LEU A 152 3.40 -25.80 6.91
C LEU A 152 2.47 -26.34 7.98
N LYS A 153 2.96 -27.21 8.86
CA LYS A 153 2.15 -27.74 9.97
C LYS A 153 1.66 -26.64 10.91
N ALA A 154 2.53 -25.67 11.24
CA ALA A 154 2.21 -24.58 12.15
C ALA A 154 1.33 -23.50 11.53
N LEU A 155 1.54 -23.17 10.25
CA LEU A 155 0.97 -21.99 9.59
C LEU A 155 -0.06 -22.35 8.50
N ASN A 156 -0.41 -23.62 8.32
CA ASN A 156 -1.27 -24.07 7.21
C ASN A 156 -2.52 -23.23 7.04
N GLN A 157 -3.23 -22.96 8.11
CA GLN A 157 -4.50 -22.23 8.05
C GLN A 157 -4.30 -20.79 7.56
N VAL A 158 -3.34 -20.07 8.14
CA VAL A 158 -3.07 -18.68 7.73
C VAL A 158 -2.56 -18.61 6.29
N LEU A 159 -1.73 -19.56 5.86
CA LEU A 159 -1.21 -19.59 4.49
C LEU A 159 -2.31 -19.82 3.45
N VAL A 160 -3.29 -20.67 3.76
CA VAL A 160 -4.49 -20.89 2.93
C VAL A 160 -5.34 -19.62 2.83
N GLU A 161 -5.56 -18.93 3.95
CA GLU A 161 -6.34 -17.69 3.94
C GLU A 161 -5.60 -16.57 3.15
N LYS A 162 -4.29 -16.45 3.29
CA LYS A 162 -3.48 -15.51 2.50
C LYS A 162 -3.55 -15.82 1.00
N GLU A 163 -3.46 -17.08 0.62
CA GLU A 163 -3.57 -17.48 -0.80
C GLU A 163 -4.92 -17.11 -1.41
N LYS A 164 -6.03 -17.18 -0.65
CA LYS A 164 -7.34 -16.71 -1.12
C LYS A 164 -7.32 -15.21 -1.47
N ALA A 165 -6.71 -14.39 -0.62
CA ALA A 165 -6.57 -12.96 -0.87
C ALA A 165 -5.66 -12.67 -2.07
N GLU A 166 -4.55 -13.40 -2.23
CA GLU A 166 -3.66 -13.28 -3.39
C GLU A 166 -4.41 -13.54 -4.70
N ARG A 167 -5.14 -14.66 -4.78
CA ARG A 167 -5.93 -15.00 -5.97
C ARG A 167 -6.97 -13.93 -6.29
N HIS A 168 -7.68 -13.45 -5.28
CA HIS A 168 -8.67 -12.40 -5.46
C HIS A 168 -8.05 -11.09 -5.98
N LEU A 169 -6.86 -10.72 -5.49
CA LEU A 169 -6.14 -9.56 -5.96
C LEU A 169 -5.65 -9.72 -7.42
N ILE A 170 -5.14 -10.89 -7.77
CA ILE A 170 -4.70 -11.21 -9.14
C ILE A 170 -5.85 -11.02 -10.13
N ASP A 171 -7.06 -11.45 -9.77
CA ASP A 171 -8.25 -11.38 -10.61
C ASP A 171 -8.96 -10.02 -10.56
N SER A 172 -8.48 -9.07 -9.73
CA SER A 172 -9.17 -7.80 -9.49
C SER A 172 -9.14 -6.79 -10.64
N GLY A 173 -8.08 -6.84 -11.47
CA GLY A 173 -7.79 -5.86 -12.51
C GLY A 173 -7.04 -4.62 -12.00
N LEU A 174 -6.66 -4.55 -10.72
CA LEU A 174 -5.82 -3.50 -10.17
C LEU A 174 -4.36 -3.66 -10.63
N GLN A 175 -3.58 -2.60 -10.57
CA GLN A 175 -2.11 -2.68 -10.67
C GLN A 175 -1.59 -3.18 -9.31
N TRP A 176 -1.34 -4.46 -9.19
CA TRP A 176 -1.00 -5.07 -7.91
C TRP A 176 0.46 -5.50 -7.82
N THR A 177 0.96 -5.61 -6.59
CA THR A 177 2.18 -6.36 -6.23
C THR A 177 1.89 -7.16 -4.98
N ILE A 178 2.30 -8.42 -4.96
CA ILE A 178 2.23 -9.28 -3.78
C ILE A 178 3.65 -9.47 -3.25
N ILE A 179 3.85 -9.16 -1.97
CA ILE A 179 5.11 -9.33 -1.28
C ILE A 179 4.92 -10.41 -0.21
N ARG A 180 5.71 -11.48 -0.29
CA ARG A 180 5.72 -12.61 0.63
C ARG A 180 6.99 -12.55 1.48
N PRO A 181 6.97 -11.95 2.67
CA PRO A 181 8.12 -11.96 3.56
C PRO A 181 8.49 -13.36 4.03
N GLY A 182 9.77 -13.58 4.27
CA GLY A 182 10.30 -14.71 5.01
C GLY A 182 10.04 -14.59 6.52
N PHE A 183 10.89 -15.25 7.34
CA PHE A 183 10.79 -15.17 8.80
C PHE A 183 11.06 -13.76 9.28
N LEU A 184 10.05 -13.14 9.90
CA LEU A 184 10.13 -11.75 10.35
C LEU A 184 10.94 -11.61 11.64
N ASN A 185 11.81 -10.60 11.68
CA ASN A 185 12.49 -10.16 12.87
C ASN A 185 12.38 -8.64 13.05
N ASP A 186 12.86 -8.11 14.18
CA ASP A 186 12.82 -6.68 14.53
C ASP A 186 14.21 -6.05 14.56
N LYS A 187 15.16 -6.59 13.79
CA LYS A 187 16.47 -5.97 13.64
C LYS A 187 16.35 -4.59 13.00
N PRO A 188 17.26 -3.67 13.34
CA PRO A 188 17.38 -2.41 12.62
C PRO A 188 17.53 -2.64 11.10
N ARG A 189 17.16 -1.65 10.32
CA ARG A 189 17.36 -1.65 8.87
C ARG A 189 18.84 -1.39 8.55
N ASP A 190 19.66 -2.41 8.63
CA ASP A 190 21.10 -2.41 8.36
C ASP A 190 21.49 -3.38 7.25
N THR A 191 20.58 -4.23 6.86
CA THR A 191 20.76 -5.25 5.84
C THR A 191 20.00 -4.89 4.57
N GLN A 192 20.39 -5.50 3.45
CA GLN A 192 19.77 -5.24 2.17
C GLN A 192 18.76 -6.34 1.86
N GLY A 193 17.52 -6.15 2.35
CA GLY A 193 16.41 -7.00 1.92
C GLY A 193 16.20 -6.89 0.41
N ILE A 194 15.90 -8.00 -0.23
CA ILE A 194 15.64 -8.10 -1.66
C ILE A 194 14.25 -8.64 -1.97
N LEU A 195 13.73 -8.23 -3.13
CA LEU A 195 12.58 -8.87 -3.78
C LEU A 195 13.08 -9.87 -4.82
N THR A 196 12.66 -11.12 -4.71
CA THR A 196 12.98 -12.17 -5.68
C THR A 196 11.74 -12.92 -6.14
N GLN A 197 11.65 -13.21 -7.44
CA GLN A 197 10.56 -14.03 -8.00
C GLN A 197 10.78 -15.54 -7.82
N LYS A 198 11.87 -15.92 -7.18
CA LYS A 198 12.14 -17.31 -6.83
C LYS A 198 11.12 -17.81 -5.82
N SER A 199 10.13 -18.60 -6.23
CA SER A 199 9.13 -19.19 -5.31
C SER A 199 9.74 -20.12 -4.26
N SER A 200 10.95 -20.63 -4.51
CA SER A 200 11.73 -21.46 -3.58
C SER A 200 12.61 -20.65 -2.63
N ALA A 201 12.63 -19.32 -2.70
CA ALA A 201 13.44 -18.52 -1.79
C ALA A 201 12.92 -18.65 -0.35
N MET A 202 13.84 -18.87 0.57
CA MET A 202 13.59 -18.99 2.00
C MET A 202 14.65 -18.17 2.74
N GLY A 203 14.24 -17.46 3.78
CA GLY A 203 15.15 -16.62 4.57
C GLY A 203 14.43 -15.87 5.66
N ALA A 204 15.16 -15.05 6.38
CA ALA A 204 14.61 -14.08 7.32
C ALA A 204 14.62 -12.69 6.69
N ILE A 205 13.86 -11.75 7.25
CA ILE A 205 13.88 -10.35 6.87
C ILE A 205 13.34 -9.50 8.02
N SER A 206 13.90 -8.31 8.22
CA SER A 206 13.37 -7.40 9.21
C SER A 206 12.08 -6.72 8.74
N ARG A 207 11.18 -6.39 9.70
CA ARG A 207 9.95 -5.65 9.37
C ARG A 207 10.25 -4.30 8.72
N ALA A 208 11.32 -3.65 9.14
CA ALA A 208 11.77 -2.39 8.58
C ALA A 208 12.22 -2.52 7.11
N GLU A 209 12.88 -3.63 6.75
CA GLU A 209 13.27 -3.90 5.35
C GLU A 209 12.05 -4.25 4.48
N VAL A 210 11.10 -5.03 4.99
CA VAL A 210 9.83 -5.27 4.26
C VAL A 210 9.13 -3.95 3.98
N ALA A 211 9.04 -3.04 4.95
CA ALA A 211 8.43 -1.73 4.78
C ALA A 211 9.15 -0.88 3.72
N ARG A 212 10.48 -0.93 3.67
CA ARG A 212 11.27 -0.28 2.60
C ARG A 212 10.90 -0.84 1.23
N LEU A 213 10.90 -2.17 1.09
CA LEU A 213 10.57 -2.84 -0.17
C LEU A 213 9.12 -2.54 -0.62
N ILE A 214 8.15 -2.47 0.30
CA ILE A 214 6.78 -2.02 0.01
C ILE A 214 6.82 -0.61 -0.57
N THR A 215 7.47 0.32 0.11
CA THR A 215 7.50 1.74 -0.27
C THR A 215 8.17 1.93 -1.64
N GLU A 216 9.24 1.20 -1.92
CA GLU A 216 9.92 1.22 -3.22
C GLU A 216 9.09 0.59 -4.35
N SER A 217 8.22 -0.37 -4.02
CA SER A 217 7.36 -1.02 -5.00
C SER A 217 6.17 -0.16 -5.44
N ILE A 218 5.74 0.81 -4.64
CA ILE A 218 4.51 1.59 -4.91
C ILE A 218 4.57 2.25 -6.29
N GLY A 219 5.63 3.01 -6.56
CA GLY A 219 5.82 3.72 -7.83
C GLY A 219 6.63 2.97 -8.88
N ASN A 220 7.08 1.76 -8.60
CA ASN A 220 7.91 0.99 -9.51
C ASN A 220 7.06 0.08 -10.41
N GLU A 221 6.81 0.51 -11.64
CA GLU A 221 5.99 -0.22 -12.62
C GLU A 221 6.54 -1.62 -12.93
N ALA A 222 7.84 -1.86 -12.78
CA ALA A 222 8.43 -3.19 -12.98
C ALA A 222 7.94 -4.23 -11.95
N THR A 223 7.29 -3.78 -10.87
CA THR A 223 6.71 -4.66 -9.85
C THR A 223 5.21 -4.94 -10.07
N PHE A 224 4.58 -4.31 -11.06
CA PHE A 224 3.15 -4.46 -11.32
C PHE A 224 2.84 -5.83 -11.90
N GLY A 225 1.80 -6.48 -11.35
CA GLY A 225 1.43 -7.83 -11.72
C GLY A 225 2.41 -8.91 -11.24
N MET A 226 3.27 -8.59 -10.25
CA MET A 226 4.33 -9.49 -9.82
C MET A 226 4.15 -9.97 -8.38
N ILE A 227 4.60 -11.20 -8.15
CA ILE A 227 4.71 -11.81 -6.82
C ILE A 227 6.18 -11.96 -6.48
N TYR A 228 6.54 -11.51 -5.28
CA TYR A 228 7.91 -11.57 -4.79
C TYR A 228 7.99 -12.24 -3.43
N SER A 229 9.00 -13.07 -3.23
CA SER A 229 9.51 -13.39 -1.90
C SER A 229 10.42 -12.24 -1.44
N ALA A 230 10.30 -11.82 -0.18
CA ALA A 230 11.14 -10.80 0.43
C ALA A 230 12.01 -11.45 1.51
N ILE A 231 13.31 -11.44 1.32
CA ILE A 231 14.33 -12.04 2.20
C ILE A 231 15.55 -11.13 2.31
N GLU A 232 16.36 -11.30 3.34
CA GLU A 232 17.72 -10.77 3.45
C GLU A 232 18.70 -11.78 2.83
N GLU A 233 19.69 -11.28 2.05
CA GLU A 233 20.81 -12.06 1.52
C GLU A 233 21.99 -12.12 2.50
#